data_28159de94bb32490fdcb3aaded4b76ae
#
_entry.id   28159de94bb32490fdcb3aaded4b76ae
#
_cell.length_a   1.000
_cell.length_b   1.000
_cell.length_c   1.000
_cell.angle_alpha   90.00
_cell.angle_beta   90.00
_cell.angle_gamma   90.00
#
_symmetry.space_group_name_H-M   'P 1'
#
loop_
_entity.id
_entity.type
_entity.pdbx_description
1 polymer ?
#
loop_
_entity_poly.entity_id
_entity_poly.type
_entity_poly.pdbx_seq_one_letter_code
_entity_poly.pdbx_strand_id
1 'polypeptide(L)'
;MEGGGLTKKQIAACIKQMSGKYAPQVVFADWIQCVALSISNSVQIFHDNLWKQREEQYLATMNRYGKEERMKMAEMAGMLILTYEKGLGDVLGEVYMESIGGNKNSGQFFTPYSVSLATARLTLPDTIDENKKLSFCEPTCGSGGMVIAADRYCRKRESIIKGYWMWFVRI
;
A
#
# COMPACT_ATOMS: atom_id res chain seq x y z
N MET A 1 -1.60 -2.54 21.44
CA MET A 1 -1.20 -1.95 20.13
C MET A 1 0.11 -2.49 19.54
N GLU A 2 0.62 -3.63 20.03
CA GLU A 2 1.94 -4.19 19.62
C GLU A 2 1.91 -5.15 18.41
N GLY A 3 0.76 -5.73 18.08
CA GLY A 3 0.69 -6.76 17.02
C GLY A 3 0.94 -6.30 15.57
N GLY A 4 0.79 -5.01 15.27
CA GLY A 4 0.96 -4.50 13.89
C GLY A 4 2.43 -4.33 13.48
N GLY A 5 3.31 -4.03 14.43
CA GLY A 5 4.75 -3.85 14.18
C GLY A 5 5.46 -5.18 13.87
N LEU A 6 5.05 -6.25 14.55
CA LEU A 6 5.60 -7.58 14.31
C LEU A 6 5.25 -8.09 12.91
N THR A 7 4.00 -7.92 12.47
CA THR A 7 3.53 -8.36 11.15
C THR A 7 4.26 -7.66 9.99
N LYS A 8 4.49 -6.34 10.08
CA LYS A 8 5.26 -5.58 9.07
C LYS A 8 6.69 -6.08 8.96
N LYS A 9 7.35 -6.34 10.09
CA LYS A 9 8.71 -6.91 10.13
C LYS A 9 8.76 -8.32 9.53
N GLN A 10 7.71 -9.13 9.75
CA GLN A 10 7.61 -10.46 9.14
C GLN A 10 7.51 -10.38 7.63
N ILE A 11 6.65 -9.50 7.09
CA ILE A 11 6.55 -9.27 5.64
C ILE A 11 7.91 -8.83 5.08
N ALA A 12 8.56 -7.86 5.71
CA ALA A 12 9.88 -7.38 5.27
C ALA A 12 10.96 -8.48 5.31
N ALA A 13 10.92 -9.34 6.34
CA ALA A 13 11.82 -10.50 6.44
C ALA A 13 11.58 -11.51 5.31
N CYS A 14 10.32 -11.79 4.96
CA CYS A 14 9.99 -12.67 3.83
C CYS A 14 10.54 -12.12 2.50
N ILE A 15 10.38 -10.81 2.26
CA ILE A 15 10.93 -10.16 1.07
C ILE A 15 12.46 -10.34 1.00
N LYS A 16 13.16 -10.10 2.13
CA LYS A 16 14.62 -10.28 2.21
C LYS A 16 15.04 -11.74 1.97
N GLN A 17 14.29 -12.71 2.50
CA GLN A 17 14.57 -14.14 2.29
C GLN A 17 14.36 -14.57 0.83
N MET A 18 13.38 -13.97 0.14
CA MET A 18 13.12 -14.26 -1.28
C MET A 18 14.11 -13.56 -2.22
N SER A 19 14.96 -12.67 -1.71
CA SER A 19 15.90 -11.85 -2.50
C SER A 19 17.19 -12.55 -2.88
N GLY A 20 17.20 -13.87 -2.96
CA GLY A 20 18.34 -14.64 -3.46
C GLY A 20 18.49 -14.60 -4.98
N LYS A 21 17.38 -14.66 -5.72
CA LYS A 21 17.31 -14.66 -7.18
C LYS A 21 17.05 -13.27 -7.77
N TYR A 22 16.24 -12.48 -7.09
CA TYR A 22 15.84 -11.12 -7.49
C TYR A 22 16.20 -10.12 -6.41
N ALA A 23 16.47 -8.87 -6.81
CA ALA A 23 16.67 -7.78 -5.84
C ALA A 23 15.42 -7.56 -4.98
N PRO A 24 15.55 -7.14 -3.71
CA PRO A 24 14.40 -6.93 -2.82
C PRO A 24 13.34 -5.99 -3.39
N GLN A 25 13.76 -4.98 -4.16
CA GLN A 25 12.88 -4.04 -4.84
C GLN A 25 11.98 -4.72 -5.86
N VAL A 26 12.54 -5.68 -6.61
CA VAL A 26 11.81 -6.45 -7.62
C VAL A 26 10.80 -7.38 -6.94
N VAL A 27 11.21 -8.08 -5.88
CA VAL A 27 10.32 -8.96 -5.10
C VAL A 27 9.17 -8.17 -4.51
N PHE A 28 9.45 -7.00 -3.93
CA PHE A 28 8.42 -6.13 -3.37
C PHE A 28 7.44 -5.65 -4.46
N ALA A 29 7.96 -5.15 -5.58
CA ALA A 29 7.13 -4.64 -6.68
C ALA A 29 6.24 -5.74 -7.27
N ASP A 30 6.79 -6.91 -7.56
CA ASP A 30 6.08 -8.06 -8.09
C ASP A 30 4.98 -8.53 -7.13
N TRP A 31 5.29 -8.60 -5.82
CA TRP A 31 4.32 -8.97 -4.79
C TRP A 31 3.16 -7.98 -4.73
N ILE A 32 3.43 -6.66 -4.63
CA ILE A 32 2.38 -5.62 -4.59
C ILE A 32 1.53 -5.65 -5.86
N GLN A 33 2.15 -5.80 -7.02
CA GLN A 33 1.44 -5.92 -8.29
C GLN A 33 0.50 -7.13 -8.28
N CYS A 34 0.97 -8.29 -7.86
CA CYS A 34 0.13 -9.49 -7.76
C CYS A 34 -1.04 -9.31 -6.79
N VAL A 35 -0.82 -8.69 -5.63
CA VAL A 35 -1.90 -8.38 -4.68
C VAL A 35 -2.93 -7.44 -5.31
N ALA A 36 -2.49 -6.36 -5.95
CA ALA A 36 -3.38 -5.39 -6.60
C ALA A 36 -4.21 -6.02 -7.74
N LEU A 37 -3.56 -6.82 -8.58
CA LEU A 37 -4.24 -7.54 -9.69
C LEU A 37 -5.26 -8.55 -9.16
N SER A 38 -4.90 -9.32 -8.13
CA SER A 38 -5.79 -10.28 -7.48
C SER A 38 -7.02 -9.60 -6.89
N ILE A 39 -6.85 -8.51 -6.13
CA ILE A 39 -7.96 -7.74 -5.56
C ILE A 39 -8.83 -7.16 -6.67
N SER A 40 -8.22 -6.56 -7.71
CA SER A 40 -8.96 -5.96 -8.82
C SER A 40 -9.80 -7.00 -9.58
N ASN A 41 -9.26 -8.19 -9.80
CA ASN A 41 -9.99 -9.27 -10.48
C ASN A 41 -11.06 -9.90 -9.59
N SER A 42 -10.86 -9.97 -8.28
CA SER A 42 -11.82 -10.57 -7.35
C SER A 42 -13.12 -9.78 -7.22
N VAL A 43 -13.09 -8.45 -7.44
CA VAL A 43 -14.27 -7.58 -7.35
C VAL A 43 -14.94 -7.32 -8.70
N GLN A 44 -14.36 -7.77 -9.80
CA GLN A 44 -14.90 -7.60 -11.13
C GLN A 44 -15.80 -8.79 -11.52
N ILE A 45 -17.11 -8.54 -11.65
CA ILE A 45 -18.11 -9.57 -11.93
C ILE A 45 -17.96 -10.12 -13.35
N PHE A 46 -17.65 -9.24 -14.32
CA PHE A 46 -17.51 -9.64 -15.72
C PHE A 46 -16.04 -9.88 -16.08
N HIS A 47 -15.75 -11.06 -16.62
CA HIS A 47 -14.42 -11.43 -17.09
C HIS A 47 -14.18 -10.90 -18.52
N ASP A 48 -14.15 -9.60 -18.66
CA ASP A 48 -13.89 -8.88 -19.91
C ASP A 48 -12.40 -8.93 -20.32
N ASN A 49 -12.05 -8.20 -21.37
CA ASN A 49 -10.66 -8.16 -21.84
C ASN A 49 -9.70 -7.57 -20.79
N LEU A 50 -10.16 -6.62 -19.98
CA LEU A 50 -9.34 -6.02 -18.93
C LEU A 50 -9.07 -7.01 -17.80
N TRP A 51 -10.09 -7.80 -17.43
CA TRP A 51 -9.92 -8.89 -16.46
C TRP A 51 -8.89 -9.92 -16.96
N LYS A 52 -8.99 -10.34 -18.23
CA LYS A 52 -8.05 -11.29 -18.84
C LYS A 52 -6.63 -10.76 -18.88
N GLN A 53 -6.43 -9.50 -19.27
CA GLN A 53 -5.10 -8.87 -19.28
C GLN A 53 -4.46 -8.84 -17.87
N ARG A 54 -5.25 -8.52 -16.84
CA ARG A 54 -4.76 -8.55 -15.45
C ARG A 54 -4.39 -9.97 -15.01
N GLU A 55 -5.20 -10.97 -15.38
CA GLU A 55 -4.93 -12.36 -15.05
C GLU A 55 -3.65 -12.86 -15.73
N GLU A 56 -3.47 -12.56 -17.02
CA GLU A 56 -2.25 -12.88 -17.77
C GLU A 56 -1.02 -12.23 -17.11
N GLN A 57 -1.13 -10.96 -16.72
CA GLN A 57 -0.05 -10.24 -16.05
C GLN A 57 0.27 -10.86 -14.66
N TYR A 58 -0.77 -11.22 -13.90
CA TYR A 58 -0.61 -11.94 -12.63
C TYR A 58 0.12 -13.27 -12.82
N LEU A 59 -0.33 -14.10 -13.75
CA LEU A 59 0.26 -15.39 -14.03
C LEU A 59 1.69 -15.26 -14.54
N ALA A 60 1.97 -14.32 -15.44
CA ALA A 60 3.32 -14.06 -15.96
C ALA A 60 4.28 -13.68 -14.82
N THR A 61 3.84 -12.86 -13.88
CA THR A 61 4.66 -12.49 -12.71
C THR A 61 4.85 -13.67 -11.77
N MET A 62 3.77 -14.37 -11.40
CA MET A 62 3.84 -15.51 -10.48
C MET A 62 4.67 -16.69 -11.01
N ASN A 63 4.70 -16.90 -12.33
CA ASN A 63 5.49 -17.97 -12.95
C ASN A 63 7.01 -17.73 -12.88
N ARG A 64 7.46 -16.53 -12.52
CA ARG A 64 8.87 -16.24 -12.25
C ARG A 64 9.35 -16.86 -10.93
N TYR A 65 8.42 -17.17 -10.03
CA TYR A 65 8.68 -17.63 -8.67
C TYR A 65 8.38 -19.12 -8.50
N GLY A 66 9.18 -19.79 -7.70
CA GLY A 66 8.99 -21.21 -7.33
C GLY A 66 7.76 -21.40 -6.43
N LYS A 67 7.36 -22.66 -6.22
CA LYS A 67 6.17 -23.00 -5.42
C LYS A 67 6.24 -22.40 -4.01
N GLU A 68 7.37 -22.55 -3.32
CA GLU A 68 7.56 -22.05 -1.95
C GLU A 68 7.52 -20.52 -1.89
N GLU A 69 8.12 -19.84 -2.87
CA GLU A 69 8.10 -18.38 -2.97
C GLU A 69 6.68 -17.85 -3.20
N ARG A 70 5.91 -18.51 -4.07
CA ARG A 70 4.48 -18.18 -4.28
C ARG A 70 3.64 -18.36 -3.03
N MET A 71 3.89 -19.42 -2.25
CA MET A 71 3.23 -19.61 -0.96
C MET A 71 3.57 -18.48 0.02
N LYS A 72 4.84 -18.07 0.11
CA LYS A 72 5.24 -16.92 0.93
C LYS A 72 4.59 -15.61 0.48
N MET A 73 4.45 -15.38 -0.83
CA MET A 73 3.73 -14.21 -1.36
C MET A 73 2.26 -14.20 -0.93
N ALA A 74 1.60 -15.35 -0.93
CA ALA A 74 0.22 -15.48 -0.46
C ALA A 74 0.11 -15.23 1.07
N GLU A 75 1.04 -15.77 1.85
CA GLU A 75 1.12 -15.52 3.30
C GLU A 75 1.33 -14.03 3.60
N MET A 76 2.24 -13.36 2.89
CA MET A 76 2.47 -11.93 3.02
C MET A 76 1.20 -11.12 2.68
N ALA A 77 0.44 -11.53 1.65
CA ALA A 77 -0.84 -10.90 1.30
C ALA A 77 -1.87 -11.04 2.44
N GLY A 78 -1.99 -12.22 3.04
CA GLY A 78 -2.82 -12.44 4.21
C GLY A 78 -2.40 -11.57 5.41
N MET A 79 -1.11 -11.48 5.70
CA MET A 79 -0.58 -10.61 6.75
C MET A 79 -0.89 -9.13 6.48
N LEU A 80 -0.82 -8.69 5.23
CA LEU A 80 -1.16 -7.32 4.83
C LEU A 80 -2.63 -7.01 5.11
N ILE A 81 -3.54 -7.89 4.70
CA ILE A 81 -4.99 -7.74 4.94
C ILE A 81 -5.26 -7.65 6.44
N LEU A 82 -4.76 -8.60 7.24
CA LEU A 82 -4.91 -8.60 8.69
C LEU A 82 -4.34 -7.33 9.37
N THR A 83 -3.33 -6.72 8.75
CA THR A 83 -2.78 -5.47 9.27
C THR A 83 -3.71 -4.30 9.00
N TYR A 84 -4.32 -4.24 7.82
CA TYR A 84 -5.30 -3.20 7.47
C TYR A 84 -6.62 -3.33 8.24
N GLU A 85 -7.04 -4.55 8.60
CA GLU A 85 -8.20 -4.76 9.49
C GLU A 85 -8.03 -4.09 10.86
N LYS A 86 -6.79 -3.99 11.35
CA LYS A 86 -6.48 -3.30 12.63
C LYS A 86 -6.49 -1.77 12.52
N GLY A 87 -6.51 -1.25 11.32
CA GLY A 87 -6.60 0.19 11.05
C GLY A 87 -5.77 0.64 9.87
N LEU A 88 -6.21 1.75 9.28
CA LEU A 88 -5.55 2.37 8.15
C LEU A 88 -4.21 2.98 8.56
N GLY A 89 -3.17 2.71 7.77
CA GLY A 89 -1.83 3.24 7.95
C GLY A 89 -0.95 2.98 6.73
N ASP A 90 0.22 3.61 6.65
CA ASP A 90 1.19 3.39 5.57
C ASP A 90 1.99 2.09 5.78
N VAL A 91 1.27 0.96 5.73
CA VAL A 91 1.87 -0.37 5.93
C VAL A 91 2.89 -0.67 4.85
N LEU A 92 2.58 -0.35 3.59
CA LEU A 92 3.43 -0.67 2.45
C LEU A 92 4.69 0.18 2.42
N GLY A 93 4.59 1.47 2.73
CA GLY A 93 5.76 2.34 2.84
C GLY A 93 6.69 1.91 3.98
N GLU A 94 6.14 1.52 5.13
CA GLU A 94 6.94 1.01 6.25
C GLU A 94 7.61 -0.33 5.91
N VAL A 95 6.90 -1.26 5.24
CA VAL A 95 7.48 -2.53 4.77
C VAL A 95 8.58 -2.29 3.75
N TYR A 96 8.39 -1.36 2.80
CA TYR A 96 9.40 -0.97 1.84
C TYR A 96 10.66 -0.45 2.54
N MET A 97 10.52 0.50 3.45
CA MET A 97 11.65 1.08 4.18
C MET A 97 12.38 0.02 5.03
N GLU A 98 11.66 -0.91 5.65
CA GLU A 98 12.25 -1.99 6.44
C GLU A 98 12.99 -3.03 5.57
N SER A 99 12.44 -3.36 4.39
CA SER A 99 13.01 -4.39 3.51
C SER A 99 14.10 -3.86 2.57
N ILE A 100 14.01 -2.61 2.12
CA ILE A 100 14.80 -2.05 1.01
C ILE A 100 15.57 -0.80 1.43
N GLY A 101 14.94 0.06 2.25
CA GLY A 101 15.42 1.41 2.58
C GLY A 101 16.74 1.48 3.36
N GLY A 102 17.23 0.35 3.89
CA GLY A 102 18.56 0.26 4.51
C GLY A 102 19.74 0.25 3.53
N ASN A 103 19.47 0.19 2.24
CA ASN A 103 20.50 0.19 1.21
C ASN A 103 20.82 1.63 0.81
N LYS A 104 22.00 2.14 1.19
CA LYS A 104 22.48 3.51 0.93
C LYS A 104 22.43 3.92 -0.57
N ASN A 105 22.27 2.95 -1.46
CA ASN A 105 22.23 3.16 -2.91
C ASN A 105 20.84 3.41 -3.48
N SER A 106 19.75 3.24 -2.72
CA SER A 106 18.40 3.44 -3.26
C SER A 106 17.97 4.91 -3.32
N GLY A 107 18.59 5.79 -2.53
CA GLY A 107 18.35 7.25 -2.53
C GLY A 107 16.91 7.67 -2.24
N GLN A 108 15.99 6.72 -2.07
CA GLN A 108 14.57 6.96 -1.93
C GLN A 108 14.13 6.75 -0.47
N PHE A 109 13.72 7.83 0.18
CA PHE A 109 13.23 7.82 1.55
C PHE A 109 11.79 8.30 1.56
N PHE A 110 10.89 7.48 2.12
CA PHE A 110 9.51 7.90 2.33
C PHE A 110 9.37 8.67 3.64
N THR A 111 8.47 9.64 3.66
CA THR A 111 8.14 10.38 4.86
C THR A 111 7.60 9.45 5.93
N PRO A 112 8.15 9.43 7.16
CA PRO A 112 7.60 8.62 8.25
C PRO A 112 6.12 8.89 8.46
N TYR A 113 5.31 7.84 8.61
CA TYR A 113 3.86 7.98 8.72
C TYR A 113 3.38 8.86 9.87
N SER A 114 4.14 8.91 10.97
CA SER A 114 3.89 9.84 12.09
C SER A 114 3.98 11.31 11.69
N VAL A 115 4.93 11.65 10.80
CA VAL A 115 5.08 13.00 10.23
C VAL A 115 3.91 13.29 9.31
N SER A 116 3.53 12.35 8.45
CA SER A 116 2.35 12.49 7.57
C SER A 116 1.07 12.75 8.38
N LEU A 117 0.87 12.04 9.49
CA LEU A 117 -0.27 12.27 10.39
C LEU A 117 -0.22 13.65 11.06
N ALA A 118 0.96 14.11 11.49
CA ALA A 118 1.13 15.44 12.07
C ALA A 118 0.79 16.53 11.02
N THR A 119 1.32 16.39 9.81
CA THR A 119 1.03 17.31 8.70
C THR A 119 -0.46 17.35 8.37
N ALA A 120 -1.12 16.20 8.26
CA ALA A 120 -2.56 16.13 8.01
C ALA A 120 -3.37 16.87 9.10
N ARG A 121 -2.97 16.74 10.38
CA ARG A 121 -3.62 17.44 11.50
C ARG A 121 -3.42 18.95 11.48
N LEU A 122 -2.29 19.42 10.96
CA LEU A 122 -1.97 20.85 10.90
C LEU A 122 -2.57 21.55 9.68
N THR A 123 -2.80 20.81 8.59
CA THR A 123 -3.22 21.39 7.30
C THR A 123 -4.69 21.21 6.99
N LEU A 124 -5.30 20.14 7.52
CA LEU A 124 -6.71 19.86 7.26
C LEU A 124 -7.61 20.58 8.28
N PRO A 125 -8.78 21.10 7.84
CA PRO A 125 -9.69 21.82 8.73
C PRO A 125 -10.23 20.89 9.83
N ASP A 126 -10.50 21.48 11.01
CA ASP A 126 -11.05 20.77 12.15
C ASP A 126 -12.49 20.30 11.94
N THR A 127 -13.24 21.03 11.13
CA THR A 127 -14.62 20.69 10.74
C THR A 127 -14.70 20.64 9.22
N ILE A 128 -15.23 19.56 8.69
CA ILE A 128 -15.48 19.39 7.26
C ILE A 128 -16.99 19.54 7.05
N ASP A 129 -17.38 20.55 6.28
CA ASP A 129 -18.77 20.75 5.86
C ASP A 129 -19.16 19.59 4.93
N GLU A 130 -20.15 18.79 5.32
CA GLU A 130 -20.62 17.62 4.56
C GLU A 130 -21.13 17.98 3.16
N ASN A 131 -21.51 19.26 2.96
CA ASN A 131 -21.99 19.77 1.68
C ASN A 131 -20.88 20.30 0.78
N LYS A 132 -19.64 20.39 1.27
CA LYS A 132 -18.47 20.87 0.51
C LYS A 132 -17.57 19.71 0.09
N LYS A 133 -17.21 19.69 -1.18
CA LYS A 133 -16.17 18.80 -1.69
C LYS A 133 -14.81 19.31 -1.24
N LEU A 134 -14.06 18.49 -0.54
CA LEU A 134 -12.66 18.74 -0.22
C LEU A 134 -11.79 18.18 -1.36
N SER A 135 -10.94 18.99 -1.95
CA SER A 135 -9.92 18.53 -2.89
C SER A 135 -8.57 18.47 -2.19
N PHE A 136 -7.85 17.38 -2.43
CA PHE A 136 -6.52 17.14 -1.88
C PHE A 136 -5.54 16.92 -3.04
N CYS A 137 -4.39 17.59 -3.01
CA CYS A 137 -3.34 17.42 -4.00
C CYS A 137 -2.03 17.08 -3.31
N GLU A 138 -1.43 15.96 -3.68
CA GLU A 138 -0.11 15.53 -3.21
C GLU A 138 0.81 15.31 -4.43
N PRO A 139 1.61 16.31 -4.81
CA PRO A 139 2.46 16.24 -6.00
C PRO A 139 3.65 15.30 -5.85
N THR A 140 4.01 14.91 -4.62
CA THR A 140 5.16 14.06 -4.29
C THR A 140 4.74 12.80 -3.54
N CYS A 141 3.71 12.14 -4.03
CA CYS A 141 2.95 11.10 -3.34
C CYS A 141 3.79 9.98 -2.70
N GLY A 142 4.94 9.61 -3.30
CA GLY A 142 5.80 8.54 -2.77
C GLY A 142 5.03 7.23 -2.52
N SER A 143 5.07 6.72 -1.29
CA SER A 143 4.28 5.54 -0.86
C SER A 143 2.79 5.83 -0.64
N GLY A 144 2.34 7.06 -0.81
CA GLY A 144 0.97 7.48 -0.47
C GLY A 144 0.73 7.79 1.00
N GLY A 145 1.78 7.85 1.82
CA GLY A 145 1.66 8.06 3.27
C GLY A 145 0.88 9.32 3.65
N MET A 146 1.09 10.44 2.94
CA MET A 146 0.34 11.69 3.16
C MET A 146 -1.14 11.54 2.82
N VAL A 147 -1.44 10.87 1.72
CA VAL A 147 -2.80 10.58 1.24
C VAL A 147 -3.55 9.72 2.27
N ILE A 148 -2.91 8.64 2.73
CA ILE A 148 -3.46 7.72 3.75
C ILE A 148 -3.68 8.47 5.07
N ALA A 149 -2.76 9.35 5.46
CA ALA A 149 -2.87 10.14 6.68
C ALA A 149 -4.05 11.13 6.61
N ALA A 150 -4.24 11.80 5.47
CA ALA A 150 -5.36 12.70 5.23
C ALA A 150 -6.71 11.96 5.30
N ASP A 151 -6.84 10.81 4.62
CA ASP A 151 -8.06 10.00 4.67
C ASP A 151 -8.35 9.53 6.10
N ARG A 152 -7.35 9.02 6.80
CA ARG A 152 -7.50 8.59 8.20
C ARG A 152 -7.94 9.73 9.13
N TYR A 153 -7.39 10.95 8.93
CA TYR A 153 -7.78 12.12 9.69
C TYR A 153 -9.24 12.48 9.49
N CYS A 154 -9.68 12.48 8.24
CA CYS A 154 -11.07 12.79 7.87
C CYS A 154 -12.06 11.74 8.42
N ARG A 155 -11.77 10.44 8.30
CA ARG A 155 -12.64 9.36 8.80
C ARG A 155 -12.80 9.36 10.31
N LYS A 156 -11.76 9.71 11.08
CA LYS A 156 -11.83 9.74 12.55
C LYS A 156 -12.77 10.80 13.11
N ARG A 157 -13.14 11.79 12.30
CA ARG A 157 -14.01 12.89 12.72
C ARG A 157 -15.49 12.70 12.34
N GLU A 158 -15.89 11.44 12.01
CA GLU A 158 -17.25 11.08 11.61
C GLU A 158 -17.81 11.94 10.46
N SER A 159 -16.96 12.73 9.83
CA SER A 159 -17.25 13.38 8.58
C SER A 159 -17.35 12.27 7.54
N ILE A 160 -18.53 11.68 7.41
CA ILE A 160 -18.83 10.75 6.32
C ILE A 160 -18.64 11.57 5.05
N ILE A 161 -17.48 11.42 4.46
CA ILE A 161 -17.23 12.00 3.16
C ILE A 161 -18.12 11.24 2.17
N LYS A 162 -19.38 11.62 2.11
CA LYS A 162 -20.31 11.30 1.05
C LYS A 162 -19.93 12.15 -0.17
N GLY A 163 -18.73 11.94 -0.71
CA GLY A 163 -18.26 12.70 -1.85
C GLY A 163 -17.09 12.01 -2.51
N TYR A 164 -17.09 12.03 -3.83
CA TYR A 164 -16.01 11.50 -4.64
C TYR A 164 -14.71 12.25 -4.34
N TRP A 165 -13.72 11.54 -3.81
CA TRP A 165 -12.35 12.03 -3.75
C TRP A 165 -11.79 12.00 -5.17
N MET A 166 -11.48 13.15 -5.73
CA MET A 166 -10.75 13.23 -6.99
C MET A 166 -9.28 13.38 -6.64
N TRP A 167 -8.53 12.30 -6.80
CA TRP A 167 -7.10 12.26 -6.59
C TRP A 167 -6.38 12.74 -7.84
N PHE A 168 -5.64 13.81 -7.75
CA PHE A 168 -4.65 14.16 -8.75
C PHE A 168 -3.28 13.68 -8.26
N VAL A 169 -2.92 12.46 -8.61
CA VAL A 169 -1.54 11.99 -8.49
C VAL A 169 -0.85 12.31 -9.81
N ARG A 170 0.07 13.25 -9.81
CA ARG A 170 0.99 13.44 -10.92
C ARG A 170 2.22 12.60 -10.60
N ILE A 171 2.40 11.49 -11.32
CA ILE A 171 3.61 10.65 -11.31
C ILE A 171 4.69 11.36 -12.10
#